data_0c823e8f69bfa2a8f3d977576762f2a5
#
_entry.id   0c823e8f69bfa2a8f3d977576762f2a5
#
_cell.length_a   1.000
_cell.length_b   1.000
_cell.length_c   1.000
_cell.angle_alpha   90.00
_cell.angle_beta   90.00
_cell.angle_gamma   90.00
#
_symmetry.space_group_name_H-M   'P 1'
#
loop_
_entity.id
_entity.type
_entity.pdbx_description
1 polymer ?
#
loop_
_entity_poly.entity_id
_entity_poly.type
_entity_poly.pdbx_seq_one_letter_code
_entity_poly.pdbx_strand_id
1 'polypeptide(L)'
;HINLGLIDLYKRFSLKEGRIKLLLQPGVTTYAIKSAYAVNNRSSRETVRYLEDSKAQPFKDDIQKIEKVLTDSGYELGLNDSTDQYAVFTPSAFVLRVPEIIVDGSVDIPDQLNTQDLVLVYRASHPRIDLGQEGCPFHPARVEIELPDSHLEALLFYIASRANNPVGMTNEFHAGNSYYAKYLASCQALKDVNLQVDQDSQNTRLQRNGWV
;
A
#
# COMPACT_ATOMS: atom_id res chain seq x y z
N HIS A 1 -15.02 13.27 7.22
CA HIS A 1 -15.15 12.94 5.79
C HIS A 1 -13.80 12.99 5.06
N ILE A 2 -12.85 13.88 5.45
CA ILE A 2 -11.53 14.02 4.83
C ILE A 2 -10.79 12.68 4.79
N ASN A 3 -10.63 12.00 5.93
CA ASN A 3 -9.96 10.70 5.99
C ASN A 3 -10.58 9.64 5.06
N LEU A 4 -11.90 9.65 4.91
CA LEU A 4 -12.58 8.73 3.99
C LEU A 4 -12.28 9.06 2.52
N GLY A 5 -12.23 10.36 2.17
CA GLY A 5 -11.87 10.80 0.84
C GLY A 5 -10.43 10.47 0.48
N LEU A 6 -9.50 10.68 1.41
CA LEU A 6 -8.09 10.31 1.23
C LEU A 6 -7.93 8.80 1.05
N ILE A 7 -8.59 7.98 1.89
CA ILE A 7 -8.57 6.52 1.74
C ILE A 7 -9.09 6.10 0.36
N ASP A 8 -10.18 6.71 -0.14
CA ASP A 8 -10.74 6.36 -1.45
C ASP A 8 -9.79 6.77 -2.59
N LEU A 9 -9.19 7.96 -2.53
CA LEU A 9 -8.20 8.41 -3.53
C LEU A 9 -6.95 7.52 -3.54
N TYR A 10 -6.39 7.19 -2.38
CA TYR A 10 -5.22 6.30 -2.28
C TYR A 10 -5.51 4.85 -2.73
N LYS A 11 -6.77 4.42 -2.67
CA LYS A 11 -7.19 3.14 -3.29
C LYS A 11 -7.27 3.21 -4.80
N ARG A 12 -7.70 4.35 -5.36
CA ARG A 12 -7.88 4.54 -6.79
C ARG A 12 -6.59 4.83 -7.52
N PHE A 13 -5.69 5.57 -6.86
CA PHE A 13 -4.42 6.03 -7.41
C PHE A 13 -3.26 5.54 -6.55
N SER A 14 -2.16 5.16 -7.20
CA SER A 14 -0.94 4.78 -6.48
C SER A 14 -0.17 6.04 -6.07
N LEU A 15 -0.67 6.76 -5.06
CA LEU A 15 -0.13 8.06 -4.65
C LEU A 15 1.10 7.96 -3.76
N LYS A 16 1.28 6.81 -3.10
CA LYS A 16 2.40 6.60 -2.19
C LYS A 16 2.87 5.15 -2.25
N GLU A 17 4.15 4.99 -2.52
CA GLU A 17 4.86 3.71 -2.42
C GLU A 17 5.62 3.65 -1.10
N GLY A 18 5.53 2.53 -0.42
CA GLY A 18 6.35 2.20 0.73
C GLY A 18 7.25 1.02 0.43
N ARG A 19 8.38 0.96 1.13
CA ARG A 19 9.32 -0.17 1.05
C ARG A 19 9.67 -0.63 2.45
N ILE A 20 9.66 -1.94 2.66
CA ILE A 20 10.09 -2.55 3.91
C ILE A 20 10.89 -3.80 3.61
N LYS A 21 11.96 -4.01 4.36
CA LYS A 21 12.81 -5.17 4.21
C LYS A 21 12.36 -6.27 5.17
N LEU A 22 12.19 -7.47 4.67
CA LEU A 22 11.83 -8.67 5.39
C LEU A 22 13.06 -9.57 5.53
N LEU A 23 13.51 -9.82 6.75
CA LEU A 23 14.58 -10.74 7.06
C LEU A 23 14.01 -12.15 7.15
N LEU A 24 14.43 -13.04 6.25
CA LEU A 24 13.96 -14.42 6.24
C LEU A 24 14.48 -15.17 7.47
N GLN A 25 13.60 -15.92 8.10
CA GLN A 25 13.94 -16.75 9.25
C GLN A 25 13.92 -18.22 8.84
N PRO A 26 14.96 -19.03 9.15
CA PRO A 26 15.00 -20.44 8.80
C PRO A 26 13.74 -21.18 9.27
N GLY A 27 13.13 -21.96 8.38
CA GLY A 27 11.92 -22.74 8.67
C GLY A 27 10.61 -21.93 8.81
N VAL A 28 10.64 -20.60 8.60
CA VAL A 28 9.44 -19.76 8.66
C VAL A 28 9.00 -19.39 7.24
N THR A 29 7.86 -19.90 6.82
CA THR A 29 7.29 -19.65 5.48
C THR A 29 6.18 -18.60 5.47
N THR A 30 5.67 -18.19 6.62
CA THR A 30 4.54 -17.26 6.71
C THR A 30 4.88 -16.11 7.65
N TYR A 31 4.83 -14.90 7.11
CA TYR A 31 5.21 -13.67 7.79
C TYR A 31 4.03 -12.73 7.92
N ALA A 32 3.78 -12.26 9.15
CA ALA A 32 2.81 -11.19 9.39
C ALA A 32 3.50 -9.82 9.21
N ILE A 33 3.08 -9.07 8.22
CA ILE A 33 3.66 -7.75 7.93
C ILE A 33 2.96 -6.69 8.78
N LYS A 34 3.44 -6.58 10.03
CA LYS A 34 2.87 -5.66 11.04
C LYS A 34 4.00 -4.94 11.77
N SER A 35 3.73 -3.70 12.16
CA SER A 35 4.69 -2.88 12.92
C SER A 35 5.13 -3.53 14.24
N ALA A 36 4.34 -4.47 14.77
CA ALA A 36 4.73 -5.27 15.94
C ALA A 36 6.04 -6.03 15.72
N TYR A 37 6.34 -6.44 14.50
CA TYR A 37 7.55 -7.18 14.13
C TYR A 37 8.65 -6.29 13.53
N ALA A 38 8.46 -4.96 13.56
CA ALA A 38 9.46 -4.01 13.09
C ALA A 38 10.58 -3.80 14.10
N VAL A 39 11.82 -3.70 13.62
CA VAL A 39 13.04 -3.58 14.42
C VAL A 39 13.02 -2.31 15.28
N ASN A 40 12.52 -1.20 14.72
CA ASN A 40 12.49 0.09 15.41
C ASN A 40 11.26 0.31 16.30
N ASN A 41 10.31 -0.62 16.33
CA ASN A 41 9.13 -0.51 17.21
C ASN A 41 9.46 -0.93 18.64
N ARG A 42 9.91 0.03 19.47
CA ARG A 42 10.26 -0.21 20.88
C ARG A 42 9.08 -0.54 21.78
N SER A 43 7.86 -0.21 21.37
CA SER A 43 6.65 -0.46 22.17
C SER A 43 6.06 -1.86 21.96
N SER A 44 6.54 -2.59 20.98
CA SER A 44 6.12 -3.97 20.73
C SER A 44 6.62 -4.92 21.80
N ARG A 45 5.78 -5.89 22.16
CA ARG A 45 6.09 -7.00 23.08
C ARG A 45 6.64 -8.23 22.37
N GLU A 46 6.66 -8.23 21.03
CA GLU A 46 7.17 -9.35 20.25
C GLU A 46 8.69 -9.49 20.42
N THR A 47 9.14 -10.70 20.61
CA THR A 47 10.57 -11.02 20.78
C THR A 47 11.28 -11.18 19.44
N VAL A 48 10.56 -11.66 18.43
CA VAL A 48 11.09 -11.84 17.07
C VAL A 48 10.82 -10.60 16.24
N ARG A 49 11.86 -10.08 15.59
CA ARG A 49 11.83 -8.89 14.75
C ARG A 49 12.44 -9.23 13.41
N TYR A 50 11.62 -9.25 12.38
CA TYR A 50 12.04 -9.59 11.03
C TYR A 50 11.68 -8.54 9.98
N LEU A 51 11.06 -7.41 10.37
CA LEU A 51 10.81 -6.28 9.49
C LEU A 51 11.82 -5.18 9.79
N GLU A 52 12.72 -4.94 8.86
CA GLU A 52 13.71 -3.88 8.97
C GLU A 52 13.11 -2.59 8.42
N ASP A 53 12.82 -1.67 9.31
CA ASP A 53 12.35 -0.32 9.04
C ASP A 53 13.42 0.71 9.41
N SER A 54 13.29 1.95 8.94
CA SER A 54 14.20 3.02 9.32
C SER A 54 13.66 3.82 10.51
N LYS A 55 14.58 4.36 11.32
CA LYS A 55 14.20 5.28 12.42
C LYS A 55 13.54 6.56 11.91
N ALA A 56 13.93 7.02 10.72
CA ALA A 56 13.37 8.21 10.09
C ALA A 56 11.95 7.96 9.54
N GLN A 57 11.68 6.73 9.10
CA GLN A 57 10.41 6.30 8.55
C GLN A 57 10.01 4.96 9.17
N PRO A 58 9.53 4.95 10.43
CA PRO A 58 9.10 3.73 11.08
C PRO A 58 7.85 3.19 10.39
N PHE A 59 7.79 1.86 10.28
CA PHE A 59 6.66 1.19 9.66
C PHE A 59 5.37 1.38 10.51
N LYS A 60 4.27 1.78 9.85
CA LYS A 60 3.01 2.21 10.51
C LYS A 60 1.79 1.36 10.18
N ASP A 61 1.98 0.14 9.68
CA ASP A 61 0.87 -0.72 9.23
C ASP A 61 0.02 -0.09 8.12
N ASP A 62 0.64 0.71 7.27
CA ASP A 62 -0.02 1.51 6.22
C ASP A 62 -0.14 0.79 4.87
N ILE A 63 0.11 -0.52 4.84
CA ILE A 63 0.00 -1.34 3.62
C ILE A 63 -1.46 -1.42 3.16
N GLN A 64 -1.70 -1.06 1.90
CA GLN A 64 -2.95 -1.36 1.21
C GLN A 64 -2.83 -2.63 0.35
N LYS A 65 -1.72 -2.76 -0.36
CA LYS A 65 -1.45 -3.89 -1.25
C LYS A 65 0.06 -4.01 -1.46
N ILE A 66 0.59 -5.22 -1.40
CA ILE A 66 1.94 -5.52 -1.84
C ILE A 66 1.92 -5.60 -3.37
N GLU A 67 2.76 -4.80 -4.02
CA GLU A 67 2.82 -4.70 -5.47
C GLU A 67 3.96 -5.55 -6.05
N LYS A 68 5.12 -5.53 -5.38
CA LYS A 68 6.31 -6.27 -5.80
C LYS A 68 7.04 -6.85 -4.60
N VAL A 69 7.71 -7.96 -4.82
CA VAL A 69 8.64 -8.56 -3.86
C VAL A 69 9.96 -8.78 -4.58
N LEU A 70 11.01 -8.16 -4.08
CA LEU A 70 12.34 -8.21 -4.67
C LEU A 70 13.28 -8.98 -3.74
N THR A 71 14.23 -9.69 -4.31
CA THR A 71 15.37 -10.21 -3.56
C THR A 71 16.35 -9.09 -3.21
N ASP A 72 17.33 -9.34 -2.37
CA ASP A 72 18.43 -8.41 -2.06
C ASP A 72 19.24 -8.01 -3.32
N SER A 73 19.34 -8.91 -4.31
CA SER A 73 19.94 -8.63 -5.62
C SER A 73 19.07 -7.78 -6.55
N GLY A 74 17.83 -7.46 -6.16
CA GLY A 74 16.86 -6.70 -6.96
C GLY A 74 16.06 -7.54 -7.96
N TYR A 75 16.16 -8.87 -7.92
CA TYR A 75 15.35 -9.74 -8.76
C TYR A 75 13.90 -9.76 -8.27
N GLU A 76 12.92 -9.57 -9.17
CA GLU A 76 11.50 -9.57 -8.86
C GLU A 76 10.95 -11.00 -8.82
N LEU A 77 10.42 -11.40 -7.66
CA LEU A 77 9.74 -12.69 -7.48
C LEU A 77 8.32 -12.64 -8.05
N GLY A 78 7.86 -13.79 -8.57
CA GLY A 78 6.46 -13.94 -8.95
C GLY A 78 5.54 -13.68 -7.75
N LEU A 79 4.49 -12.87 -7.93
CA LEU A 79 3.52 -12.57 -6.89
C LEU A 79 2.18 -13.22 -7.22
N ASN A 80 1.70 -14.11 -6.32
CA ASN A 80 0.44 -14.84 -6.45
C ASN A 80 0.32 -15.66 -7.76
N ASP A 81 1.45 -16.16 -8.27
CA ASP A 81 1.49 -17.00 -9.46
C ASP A 81 1.63 -18.47 -9.06
N SER A 82 0.57 -19.25 -9.21
CA SER A 82 0.55 -20.68 -8.86
C SER A 82 1.36 -21.56 -9.82
N THR A 83 1.79 -21.02 -10.96
CA THR A 83 2.61 -21.75 -11.94
C THR A 83 4.10 -21.62 -11.70
N ASP A 84 4.50 -20.63 -10.90
CA ASP A 84 5.88 -20.36 -10.53
C ASP A 84 6.15 -20.94 -9.13
N GLN A 85 7.04 -21.93 -9.04
CA GLN A 85 7.40 -22.58 -7.78
C GLN A 85 8.14 -21.65 -6.80
N TYR A 86 8.67 -20.54 -7.29
CA TYR A 86 9.36 -19.52 -6.49
C TYR A 86 8.46 -18.33 -6.15
N ALA A 87 7.21 -18.36 -6.61
CA ALA A 87 6.29 -17.25 -6.35
C ALA A 87 5.98 -17.11 -4.86
N VAL A 88 5.92 -15.88 -4.40
CA VAL A 88 5.42 -15.52 -3.09
C VAL A 88 3.92 -15.26 -3.15
N PHE A 89 3.22 -15.53 -2.07
CA PHE A 89 1.75 -15.35 -2.00
C PHE A 89 1.36 -14.34 -0.93
N THR A 90 0.36 -13.54 -1.23
CA THR A 90 -0.23 -12.58 -0.30
C THR A 90 -1.66 -12.98 0.04
N PRO A 91 -1.88 -13.90 1.00
CA PRO A 91 -3.23 -14.32 1.42
C PRO A 91 -4.06 -13.16 1.96
N SER A 92 -3.41 -12.13 2.48
CA SER A 92 -4.02 -10.86 2.89
C SER A 92 -3.00 -9.73 2.76
N ALA A 93 -3.47 -8.47 2.89
CA ALA A 93 -2.59 -7.29 2.81
C ALA A 93 -1.43 -7.30 3.83
N PHE A 94 -1.61 -8.02 4.95
CA PHE A 94 -0.65 -8.05 6.06
C PHE A 94 -0.01 -9.43 6.25
N VAL A 95 -0.11 -10.32 5.28
CA VAL A 95 0.49 -11.66 5.36
C VAL A 95 1.20 -11.97 4.06
N LEU A 96 2.46 -12.33 4.16
CA LEU A 96 3.26 -12.85 3.07
C LEU A 96 3.60 -14.31 3.34
N ARG A 97 3.39 -15.15 2.34
CA ARG A 97 3.85 -16.54 2.35
C ARG A 97 4.98 -16.70 1.35
N VAL A 98 6.13 -17.12 1.84
CA VAL A 98 7.35 -17.37 1.06
C VAL A 98 7.50 -18.87 0.87
N PRO A 99 7.83 -19.36 -0.32
CA PRO A 99 8.12 -20.78 -0.54
C PRO A 99 9.27 -21.28 0.33
N GLU A 100 9.16 -22.49 0.84
CA GLU A 100 10.19 -23.13 1.66
C GLU A 100 11.55 -23.20 0.95
N ILE A 101 11.52 -23.45 -0.36
CA ILE A 101 12.72 -23.50 -1.19
C ILE A 101 13.56 -22.20 -1.16
N ILE A 102 12.91 -21.03 -0.97
CA ILE A 102 13.61 -19.75 -0.84
C ILE A 102 14.12 -19.57 0.60
N VAL A 103 13.33 -20.00 1.59
CA VAL A 103 13.67 -19.82 3.01
C VAL A 103 14.84 -20.68 3.43
N ASP A 104 14.87 -21.93 2.99
CA ASP A 104 15.86 -22.92 3.43
C ASP A 104 17.13 -22.94 2.58
N GLY A 105 17.15 -22.21 1.44
CA GLY A 105 18.32 -22.07 0.60
C GLY A 105 18.77 -23.42 -0.01
N SER A 106 17.96 -24.04 -0.83
CA SER A 106 18.32 -25.30 -1.50
C SER A 106 19.54 -25.11 -2.43
N VAL A 107 20.38 -26.11 -2.56
CA VAL A 107 21.60 -26.09 -3.40
C VAL A 107 21.28 -25.89 -4.90
N ASP A 108 20.03 -26.16 -5.31
CA ASP A 108 19.58 -26.10 -6.70
C ASP A 108 18.81 -24.81 -7.05
N ILE A 109 18.86 -23.79 -6.17
CA ILE A 109 18.22 -22.51 -6.44
C ILE A 109 19.14 -21.65 -7.34
N PRO A 110 18.59 -20.95 -8.35
CA PRO A 110 19.33 -19.92 -9.09
C PRO A 110 19.93 -18.88 -8.15
N ASP A 111 21.17 -18.45 -8.39
CA ASP A 111 21.88 -17.48 -7.54
C ASP A 111 21.08 -16.21 -7.24
N GLN A 112 20.22 -15.79 -8.18
CA GLN A 112 19.35 -14.61 -8.05
C GLN A 112 18.25 -14.77 -6.99
N LEU A 113 17.90 -16.01 -6.65
CA LEU A 113 16.87 -16.38 -5.67
C LEU A 113 17.45 -16.78 -4.33
N ASN A 114 18.77 -17.00 -4.26
CA ASN A 114 19.46 -17.28 -3.00
C ASN A 114 19.63 -15.96 -2.24
N THR A 115 18.67 -15.67 -1.40
CA THR A 115 18.57 -14.41 -0.66
C THR A 115 18.25 -14.66 0.80
N GLN A 116 18.78 -13.83 1.68
CA GLN A 116 18.45 -13.83 3.11
C GLN A 116 17.35 -12.83 3.45
N ASP A 117 17.10 -11.91 2.53
CA ASP A 117 16.22 -10.77 2.73
C ASP A 117 15.33 -10.57 1.51
N LEU A 118 14.10 -10.14 1.75
CA LEU A 118 13.18 -9.71 0.71
C LEU A 118 12.81 -8.25 0.90
N VAL A 119 12.74 -7.49 -0.18
CA VAL A 119 12.25 -6.11 -0.16
C VAL A 119 10.81 -6.11 -0.66
N LEU A 120 9.89 -5.78 0.21
CA LEU A 120 8.48 -5.62 -0.10
C LEU A 120 8.23 -4.19 -0.56
N VAL A 121 7.77 -4.05 -1.79
CA VAL A 121 7.28 -2.78 -2.36
C VAL A 121 5.77 -2.80 -2.29
N TYR A 122 5.19 -1.82 -1.63
CA TYR A 122 3.76 -1.82 -1.36
C TYR A 122 3.13 -0.45 -1.59
N ARG A 123 1.86 -0.46 -1.93
CA ARG A 123 1.03 0.73 -1.95
C ARG A 123 0.68 1.09 -0.53
N ALA A 124 1.07 2.29 -0.11
CA ALA A 124 0.80 2.79 1.23
C ALA A 124 -0.50 3.60 1.27
N SER A 125 -1.18 3.58 2.41
CA SER A 125 -2.31 4.46 2.69
C SER A 125 -1.83 5.84 3.16
N HIS A 126 -2.70 6.84 3.03
CA HIS A 126 -2.47 8.14 3.66
C HIS A 126 -2.48 7.99 5.19
N PRO A 127 -1.56 8.63 5.91
CA PRO A 127 -1.63 8.69 7.36
C PRO A 127 -2.98 9.28 7.81
N ARG A 128 -3.57 8.66 8.82
CA ARG A 128 -4.86 9.17 9.34
C ARG A 128 -4.65 10.55 9.96
N ILE A 129 -5.44 11.51 9.49
CA ILE A 129 -5.49 12.84 10.12
C ILE A 129 -6.19 12.70 11.46
N ASP A 130 -5.44 12.97 12.52
CA ASP A 130 -5.98 13.03 13.87
C ASP A 130 -6.62 14.41 14.11
N LEU A 131 -7.88 14.42 14.53
CA LEU A 131 -8.63 15.66 14.81
C LEU A 131 -8.35 16.20 16.21
N GLY A 132 -7.37 15.65 16.91
CA GLY A 132 -7.04 16.02 18.29
C GLY A 132 -7.82 15.22 19.33
N GLN A 133 -7.21 15.08 20.51
CA GLN A 133 -7.86 14.53 21.70
C GLN A 133 -8.50 15.64 22.53
N GLU A 134 -9.44 15.30 23.40
CA GLU A 134 -9.98 16.25 24.38
C GLU A 134 -8.84 16.93 25.14
N GLY A 135 -8.82 18.28 25.09
CA GLY A 135 -7.79 19.11 25.74
C GLY A 135 -6.62 19.53 24.83
N CYS A 136 -6.49 18.98 23.61
CA CYS A 136 -5.52 19.44 22.65
C CYS A 136 -6.26 20.04 21.43
N PRO A 137 -6.30 21.37 21.25
CA PRO A 137 -7.09 21.99 20.19
C PRO A 137 -6.54 21.56 18.82
N PHE A 138 -7.43 21.12 17.94
CA PHE A 138 -7.11 20.86 16.54
C PHE A 138 -6.68 22.16 15.85
N HIS A 139 -5.47 22.17 15.30
CA HIS A 139 -4.95 23.29 14.53
C HIS A 139 -4.89 22.89 13.04
N PRO A 140 -5.89 23.27 12.22
CA PRO A 140 -5.93 22.91 10.79
C PRO A 140 -4.67 23.30 10.02
N ALA A 141 -4.08 24.45 10.35
CA ALA A 141 -2.87 24.96 9.71
C ALA A 141 -1.59 24.12 9.94
N ARG A 142 -1.64 23.14 10.85
CA ARG A 142 -0.52 22.23 11.15
C ARG A 142 -0.70 20.84 10.54
N VAL A 143 -1.83 20.61 9.85
CA VAL A 143 -2.13 19.32 9.24
C VAL A 143 -1.60 19.33 7.81
N GLU A 144 -0.63 18.50 7.55
CA GLU A 144 -0.13 18.25 6.21
C GLU A 144 -0.92 17.12 5.57
N ILE A 145 -1.34 17.33 4.33
CA ILE A 145 -2.02 16.32 3.52
C ILE A 145 -1.06 15.93 2.40
N GLU A 146 -0.60 14.69 2.42
CA GLU A 146 0.24 14.13 1.36
C GLU A 146 -0.62 13.82 0.12
N LEU A 147 -1.08 14.84 -0.59
CA LEU A 147 -1.92 14.71 -1.78
C LEU A 147 -1.40 15.66 -2.86
N PRO A 148 -1.18 15.19 -4.10
CA PRO A 148 -0.85 16.07 -5.22
C PRO A 148 -1.97 17.08 -5.48
N ASP A 149 -1.62 18.32 -5.83
CA ASP A 149 -2.57 19.40 -6.10
C ASP A 149 -3.61 19.02 -7.16
N SER A 150 -3.21 18.22 -8.15
CA SER A 150 -4.11 17.68 -9.19
C SER A 150 -5.28 16.86 -8.66
N HIS A 151 -5.15 16.26 -7.47
CA HIS A 151 -6.18 15.43 -6.84
C HIS A 151 -7.05 16.20 -5.83
N LEU A 152 -6.70 17.46 -5.55
CA LEU A 152 -7.39 18.25 -4.54
C LEU A 152 -8.87 18.50 -4.89
N GLU A 153 -9.15 18.78 -6.16
CA GLU A 153 -10.54 18.98 -6.63
C GLU A 153 -11.39 17.73 -6.39
N ALA A 154 -10.87 16.56 -6.70
CA ALA A 154 -11.55 15.29 -6.44
C ALA A 154 -11.84 15.11 -4.95
N LEU A 155 -10.86 15.39 -4.07
CA LEU A 155 -11.06 15.32 -2.61
C LEU A 155 -12.17 16.27 -2.15
N LEU A 156 -12.20 17.50 -2.65
CA LEU A 156 -13.21 18.49 -2.30
C LEU A 156 -14.63 18.03 -2.73
N PHE A 157 -14.78 17.49 -3.92
CA PHE A 157 -16.06 16.92 -4.36
C PHE A 157 -16.51 15.73 -3.52
N TYR A 158 -15.57 14.85 -3.13
CA TYR A 158 -15.89 13.75 -2.22
C TYR A 158 -16.40 14.25 -0.88
N ILE A 159 -15.71 15.22 -0.26
CA ILE A 159 -16.12 15.82 1.03
C ILE A 159 -17.48 16.48 0.89
N ALA A 160 -17.68 17.28 -0.17
CA ALA A 160 -18.96 17.95 -0.43
C ALA A 160 -20.10 16.94 -0.59
N SER A 161 -19.86 15.81 -1.29
CA SER A 161 -20.88 14.76 -1.45
C SER A 161 -21.32 14.17 -0.11
N ARG A 162 -20.37 13.99 0.82
CA ARG A 162 -20.67 13.43 2.14
C ARG A 162 -21.28 14.46 3.10
N ALA A 163 -20.88 15.72 2.97
CA ALA A 163 -21.43 16.80 3.79
C ALA A 163 -22.89 17.14 3.40
N ASN A 164 -23.22 17.01 2.11
CA ASN A 164 -24.56 17.27 1.56
C ASN A 164 -25.42 16.00 1.40
N ASN A 165 -25.09 14.92 2.09
CA ASN A 165 -25.90 13.70 2.10
C ASN A 165 -26.24 13.31 3.55
N PRO A 166 -26.91 14.19 4.33
CA PRO A 166 -27.41 13.81 5.64
C PRO A 166 -28.57 12.84 5.47
N VAL A 167 -28.60 11.85 6.32
CA VAL A 167 -29.64 10.82 6.36
C VAL A 167 -31.01 11.50 6.58
N GLY A 168 -31.84 11.58 5.55
CA GLY A 168 -33.26 11.88 5.71
C GLY A 168 -33.83 13.14 5.04
N MET A 169 -33.06 13.93 4.28
CA MET A 169 -33.59 15.11 3.59
C MET A 169 -33.49 15.01 2.07
N THR A 170 -34.62 15.08 1.35
CA THR A 170 -34.74 14.80 -0.08
C THR A 170 -33.97 15.77 -0.99
N ASN A 171 -33.93 17.06 -0.68
CA ASN A 171 -33.25 18.06 -1.53
C ASN A 171 -31.72 17.99 -1.41
N GLU A 172 -31.20 17.71 -0.23
CA GLU A 172 -29.76 17.57 0.02
C GLU A 172 -29.20 16.27 -0.55
N PHE A 173 -30.03 15.23 -0.65
CA PHE A 173 -29.67 13.97 -1.31
C PHE A 173 -29.31 14.18 -2.79
N HIS A 174 -30.06 15.02 -3.53
CA HIS A 174 -29.74 15.33 -4.92
C HIS A 174 -28.42 16.11 -5.05
N ALA A 175 -28.15 17.05 -4.15
CA ALA A 175 -26.89 17.78 -4.13
C ALA A 175 -25.70 16.86 -3.84
N GLY A 176 -25.83 15.97 -2.83
CA GLY A 176 -24.81 14.99 -2.50
C GLY A 176 -24.48 14.04 -3.67
N ASN A 177 -25.49 13.55 -4.37
CA ASN A 177 -25.32 12.71 -5.56
C ASN A 177 -24.65 13.48 -6.72
N SER A 178 -25.01 14.74 -6.93
CA SER A 178 -24.37 15.59 -7.94
C SER A 178 -22.87 15.77 -7.65
N TYR A 179 -22.49 16.05 -6.42
CA TYR A 179 -21.08 16.14 -6.03
C TYR A 179 -20.35 14.82 -6.15
N TYR A 180 -21.00 13.70 -5.83
CA TYR A 180 -20.38 12.39 -6.04
C TYR A 180 -20.15 12.07 -7.52
N ALA A 181 -21.08 12.45 -8.40
CA ALA A 181 -20.89 12.33 -9.84
C ALA A 181 -19.70 13.18 -10.33
N LYS A 182 -19.56 14.42 -9.84
CA LYS A 182 -18.40 15.28 -10.13
C LYS A 182 -17.09 14.66 -9.61
N TYR A 183 -17.10 14.06 -8.43
CA TYR A 183 -15.98 13.32 -7.91
C TYR A 183 -15.53 12.21 -8.85
N LEU A 184 -16.46 11.36 -9.30
CA LEU A 184 -16.15 10.27 -10.24
C LEU A 184 -15.63 10.80 -11.58
N ALA A 185 -16.22 11.88 -12.10
CA ALA A 185 -15.77 12.51 -13.33
C ALA A 185 -14.35 13.10 -13.19
N SER A 186 -14.05 13.76 -12.06
CA SER A 186 -12.72 14.27 -11.77
C SER A 186 -11.69 13.13 -11.67
N CYS A 187 -12.03 12.03 -10.98
CA CYS A 187 -11.18 10.85 -10.94
C CYS A 187 -10.94 10.24 -12.33
N GLN A 188 -11.96 10.22 -13.19
CA GLN A 188 -11.81 9.72 -14.57
C GLN A 188 -10.91 10.64 -15.40
N ALA A 189 -11.07 11.96 -15.30
CA ALA A 189 -10.21 12.93 -15.97
C ALA A 189 -8.74 12.79 -15.57
N LEU A 190 -8.46 12.55 -14.27
CA LEU A 190 -7.10 12.29 -13.79
C LEU A 190 -6.50 11.02 -14.42
N LYS A 191 -7.31 9.98 -14.62
CA LYS A 191 -6.88 8.76 -15.33
C LYS A 191 -6.60 9.01 -16.80
N ASP A 192 -7.46 9.77 -17.47
CA ASP A 192 -7.38 10.02 -18.92
C ASP A 192 -6.14 10.85 -19.29
N VAL A 193 -5.70 11.75 -18.41
CA VAL A 193 -4.44 12.50 -18.59
C VAL A 193 -3.19 11.77 -18.04
N ASN A 194 -3.35 10.49 -17.71
CA ASN A 194 -2.27 9.62 -17.23
C ASN A 194 -1.53 10.16 -15.99
N LEU A 195 -2.23 10.91 -15.13
CA LEU A 195 -1.74 11.31 -13.82
C LEU A 195 -1.83 10.17 -12.78
N GLN A 196 -2.07 8.95 -13.24
CA GLN A 196 -1.73 7.77 -12.48
C GLN A 196 -0.22 7.72 -12.44
N VAL A 197 0.35 7.53 -11.25
CA VAL A 197 1.72 7.06 -11.17
C VAL A 197 1.70 5.70 -11.89
N ASP A 198 2.27 5.66 -13.10
CA ASP A 198 2.41 4.42 -13.82
C ASP A 198 3.22 3.50 -12.93
N GLN A 199 2.56 2.50 -12.41
CA GLN A 199 3.27 1.33 -11.95
C GLN A 199 4.01 0.85 -13.18
N ASP A 200 5.31 0.80 -13.04
CA ASP A 200 6.20 0.20 -14.03
C ASP A 200 5.70 -1.23 -14.25
N SER A 201 4.65 -1.34 -15.04
CA SER A 201 4.13 -2.58 -15.55
C SER A 201 5.09 -3.00 -16.66
N GLN A 202 6.32 -3.31 -16.26
CA GLN A 202 7.13 -4.16 -17.10
C GLN A 202 6.26 -5.39 -17.34
N ASN A 203 5.74 -5.46 -18.54
CA ASN A 203 4.93 -6.59 -18.96
C ASN A 203 5.87 -7.81 -19.06
N THR A 204 6.21 -8.35 -17.90
CA THR A 204 7.07 -9.52 -17.74
C THR A 204 6.51 -10.74 -18.47
N ARG A 205 5.22 -10.70 -18.89
CA ARG A 205 4.63 -11.73 -19.75
C ARG A 205 5.37 -11.88 -21.07
N LEU A 206 5.79 -10.77 -21.70
CA LEU A 206 6.59 -10.82 -22.93
C LEU A 206 8.00 -11.35 -22.70
N GLN A 207 8.58 -11.06 -21.54
CA GLN A 207 9.90 -11.58 -21.17
C GLN A 207 9.86 -13.05 -20.75
N ARG A 208 8.76 -13.50 -20.10
CA ARG A 208 8.61 -14.89 -19.66
C ARG A 208 8.12 -15.84 -20.76
N ASN A 209 7.20 -15.42 -21.61
CA ASN A 209 6.52 -16.30 -22.57
C ASN A 209 6.99 -16.11 -24.02
N GLY A 210 7.85 -15.12 -24.31
CA GLY A 210 8.22 -14.79 -25.68
C GLY A 210 7.03 -14.33 -26.53
N TRP A 211 7.28 -14.17 -27.82
CA TRP A 211 6.23 -13.97 -28.81
C TRP A 211 5.60 -15.34 -29.12
N VAL A 212 4.37 -15.56 -28.67
CA VAL A 212 3.54 -16.69 -29.11
C VAL A 212 2.39 -16.14 -29.93
#